data_de02e2cc8a01e156e24bdb24c7eefb54
#
_entry.id   de02e2cc8a01e156e24bdb24c7eefb54
#
_cell.length_a   1.000
_cell.length_b   1.000
_cell.length_c   1.000
_cell.angle_alpha   90.00
_cell.angle_beta   90.00
_cell.angle_gamma   90.00
#
_symmetry.space_group_name_H-M   'P 1'
#
loop_
_entity.id
_entity.type
_entity.pdbx_description
1 polymer ?
#
loop_
_entity_poly.entity_id
_entity_poly.type
_entity_poly.pdbx_seq_one_letter_code
_entity_poly.pdbx_strand_id
1 'polypeptide(L)'
;MRNVRGTTAASQRMGTLGQRPDRTASHRRLITDGGVDESDDEGDADDAESDDAGREEMAAVPIGVKLGSTRTVVSLPDSRGAGDEIIRTLTCLATYEDALTGEERVLYGEEAASEYPDRVQFLLRSGLPEDEDRAALCEKFFSTLIEENDLPAYSAVVYAIPTIDNPAGIENLKSVIEGSDIGGRLVESYPESLCGAIPAFGDDLEAIDEIFLAVNMGSTNLEASAYRRGEQLAPFTTGAVTGNEVDRMIANNVEEETQGRVNIDEQTAREYKETHADFDAFEPFTDVIQQPGGGSHEFTIERSVMDACEDYLDEAVEEVANTFLPELANDHMKVYQLALDRPVVLTGGMACIPGIVDEFEERLGAALQRDVEVITADQPDLAPTIGAKRIAERLVDDD
;
A
#
# COMPACT_ATOMS: atom_id res chain seq x y z
N MET A 1 -38.02 -45.06 -11.12
CA MET A 1 -39.06 -44.64 -12.09
C MET A 1 -38.79 -43.24 -12.55
N ARG A 2 -38.53 -43.13 -13.83
CA ARG A 2 -38.70 -42.01 -14.76
C ARG A 2 -37.95 -40.73 -14.46
N ASN A 3 -36.90 -40.44 -15.20
CA ASN A 3 -36.85 -39.90 -16.58
C ASN A 3 -37.00 -38.36 -16.55
N VAL A 4 -36.30 -37.51 -17.24
CA VAL A 4 -35.39 -37.58 -18.41
C VAL A 4 -35.15 -36.14 -18.87
N ARG A 5 -33.93 -35.84 -19.37
CA ARG A 5 -33.59 -34.90 -20.44
C ARG A 5 -33.71 -33.39 -20.12
N GLY A 6 -32.82 -32.59 -20.59
CA GLY A 6 -31.87 -32.66 -21.71
C GLY A 6 -31.17 -31.35 -21.91
N THR A 7 -29.95 -31.48 -22.31
CA THR A 7 -29.22 -30.80 -23.38
C THR A 7 -29.68 -29.40 -23.82
N THR A 8 -28.77 -28.44 -23.85
CA THR A 8 -28.24 -27.99 -25.15
C THR A 8 -26.93 -27.17 -24.97
N ALA A 9 -25.93 -27.59 -25.69
CA ALA A 9 -24.70 -26.87 -25.98
C ALA A 9 -25.01 -25.72 -26.97
N ALA A 10 -24.32 -24.60 -26.82
CA ALA A 10 -24.16 -23.65 -27.92
C ALA A 10 -22.70 -23.14 -27.91
N SER A 11 -21.94 -23.75 -28.79
CA SER A 11 -20.70 -23.27 -29.37
C SER A 11 -20.97 -22.05 -30.25
N GLN A 12 -20.17 -20.99 -30.13
CA GLN A 12 -19.82 -20.06 -31.23
C GLN A 12 -18.67 -19.20 -30.75
N ARG A 13 -17.55 -19.46 -31.31
CA ARG A 13 -16.85 -18.95 -32.51
C ARG A 13 -15.94 -17.76 -32.20
N MET A 14 -14.69 -18.07 -32.36
CA MET A 14 -13.57 -17.23 -32.76
C MET A 14 -13.93 -15.93 -33.49
N GLY A 15 -13.33 -14.85 -33.07
CA GLY A 15 -13.22 -13.57 -33.79
C GLY A 15 -11.82 -13.02 -33.64
N THR A 16 -11.01 -13.35 -34.59
CA THR A 16 -9.87 -12.67 -35.28
C THR A 16 -9.27 -11.41 -34.68
N LEU A 17 -7.95 -11.51 -34.48
CA LEU A 17 -6.87 -10.50 -34.52
C LEU A 17 -7.26 -9.15 -35.17
N GLY A 18 -7.10 -8.08 -34.41
CA GLY A 18 -7.02 -6.70 -34.90
C GLY A 18 -5.63 -6.15 -34.68
N GLN A 19 -5.01 -5.77 -35.77
CA GLN A 19 -3.65 -5.26 -35.96
C GLN A 19 -3.43 -3.94 -35.20
N ARG A 20 -2.24 -3.81 -34.61
CA ARG A 20 -1.67 -2.54 -34.15
C ARG A 20 -1.43 -1.58 -35.33
N PRO A 21 -1.68 -0.30 -35.20
CA PRO A 21 -1.17 0.69 -36.16
C PRO A 21 0.23 1.18 -35.73
N ASP A 22 1.13 0.99 -36.68
CA ASP A 22 2.45 1.59 -36.78
C ASP A 22 2.33 3.12 -36.87
N ARG A 23 3.04 3.87 -36.03
CA ARG A 23 3.18 5.32 -36.11
C ARG A 23 4.62 5.70 -36.36
N THR A 24 5.00 5.64 -37.64
CA THR A 24 6.09 6.46 -38.18
C THR A 24 5.48 7.56 -39.02
N ALA A 25 5.57 8.81 -38.58
CA ALA A 25 5.25 9.96 -39.41
C ALA A 25 6.41 10.96 -39.36
N SER A 26 7.22 10.92 -40.41
CA SER A 26 8.23 11.87 -40.80
C SER A 26 7.63 13.25 -41.08
N HIS A 27 8.17 14.30 -40.47
CA HIS A 27 7.88 15.68 -40.84
C HIS A 27 8.74 16.09 -42.04
N ARG A 28 8.10 16.31 -43.19
CA ARG A 28 8.60 17.04 -44.31
C ARG A 28 8.38 18.54 -44.13
N ARG A 29 9.47 19.31 -44.16
CA ARG A 29 9.48 20.77 -44.35
C ARG A 29 9.00 21.11 -45.74
N LEU A 30 8.09 22.07 -45.85
CA LEU A 30 7.81 22.83 -47.06
C LEU A 30 8.48 24.20 -46.94
N ILE A 31 9.37 24.47 -47.84
CA ILE A 31 9.97 25.78 -48.10
C ILE A 31 9.06 26.47 -49.13
N THR A 32 8.64 27.70 -48.86
CA THR A 32 8.21 28.64 -49.91
C THR A 32 9.00 29.92 -49.76
N ASP A 33 9.58 30.25 -50.89
CA ASP A 33 10.42 31.36 -51.26
C ASP A 33 9.58 32.65 -51.46
N GLY A 34 10.18 33.83 -51.22
CA GLY A 34 9.65 35.04 -51.82
C GLY A 34 9.84 36.34 -51.04
N GLY A 35 10.84 37.16 -51.45
CA GLY A 35 10.66 38.60 -51.49
C GLY A 35 11.56 39.46 -50.61
N VAL A 36 12.56 39.98 -51.24
CA VAL A 36 13.49 41.05 -50.85
C VAL A 36 12.77 42.36 -50.58
N ASP A 37 13.13 43.08 -49.51
CA ASP A 37 13.34 44.54 -49.61
C ASP A 37 14.32 45.03 -48.55
N GLU A 38 15.30 45.78 -49.00
CA GLU A 38 16.37 46.44 -48.25
C GLU A 38 15.83 47.73 -47.60
N SER A 39 16.17 47.98 -46.33
CA SER A 39 16.43 49.31 -45.83
C SER A 39 17.35 49.25 -44.62
N ASP A 40 18.52 49.87 -44.81
CA ASP A 40 19.51 50.21 -43.79
C ASP A 40 18.91 51.00 -42.63
N ASP A 41 19.23 50.62 -41.39
CA ASP A 41 19.38 51.60 -40.32
C ASP A 41 20.41 51.05 -39.28
N GLU A 42 21.48 51.79 -39.14
CA GLU A 42 22.53 51.58 -38.16
C GLU A 42 22.03 52.04 -36.79
N GLY A 43 22.11 51.22 -35.77
CA GLY A 43 21.76 51.57 -34.41
C GLY A 43 22.25 50.58 -33.38
N ASP A 44 23.36 50.96 -32.78
CA ASP A 44 23.91 50.61 -31.45
C ASP A 44 23.78 49.20 -30.91
N ALA A 45 24.94 48.57 -30.84
CA ALA A 45 25.23 47.43 -29.95
C ALA A 45 25.18 47.90 -28.49
N ASP A 46 24.13 47.49 -27.78
CA ASP A 46 24.12 47.44 -26.32
C ASP A 46 24.18 45.97 -25.87
N ASP A 47 25.24 45.73 -25.09
CA ASP A 47 25.53 44.46 -24.43
C ASP A 47 24.33 43.97 -23.64
N ALA A 48 23.58 43.02 -24.18
CA ALA A 48 22.74 42.14 -23.39
C ALA A 48 23.63 41.00 -22.87
N GLU A 49 24.31 41.27 -21.75
CA GLU A 49 24.84 40.20 -20.92
C GLU A 49 23.70 39.24 -20.64
N SER A 50 23.88 38.01 -21.10
CA SER A 50 23.02 36.89 -20.81
C SER A 50 23.02 36.63 -19.31
N ASP A 51 21.97 37.06 -18.62
CA ASP A 51 21.57 36.56 -17.29
C ASP A 51 21.13 35.08 -17.40
N ASP A 52 22.06 34.23 -17.82
CA ASP A 52 21.99 32.78 -17.70
C ASP A 52 22.87 32.32 -16.52
N ALA A 53 22.85 33.09 -15.44
CA ALA A 53 23.54 32.77 -14.21
C ALA A 53 22.51 32.21 -13.20
N GLY A 54 22.41 30.87 -13.13
CA GLY A 54 22.00 30.16 -11.93
C GLY A 54 20.48 29.98 -11.74
N ARG A 55 19.79 29.34 -12.68
CA ARG A 55 18.79 28.38 -12.26
C ARG A 55 19.54 27.15 -11.76
N GLU A 56 19.82 27.09 -10.46
CA GLU A 56 20.02 25.82 -9.80
C GLU A 56 18.81 24.99 -10.20
N GLU A 57 18.99 23.95 -11.02
CA GLU A 57 17.95 22.94 -11.25
C GLU A 57 17.61 22.39 -9.88
N MET A 58 16.49 22.82 -9.33
CA MET A 58 15.99 22.26 -8.07
C MET A 58 15.79 20.78 -8.34
N ALA A 59 16.59 19.93 -7.70
CA ALA A 59 16.41 18.49 -7.76
C ALA A 59 15.02 18.15 -7.26
N ALA A 60 14.30 17.29 -7.98
CA ALA A 60 12.98 16.83 -7.56
C ALA A 60 13.13 16.01 -6.28
N VAL A 61 12.25 16.24 -5.30
CA VAL A 61 12.28 15.50 -4.03
C VAL A 61 11.62 14.14 -4.23
N PRO A 62 12.32 13.01 -3.98
CA PRO A 62 11.73 11.68 -4.08
C PRO A 62 10.78 11.43 -2.90
N ILE A 63 9.55 11.02 -3.20
CA ILE A 63 8.50 10.75 -2.21
C ILE A 63 7.92 9.36 -2.46
N GLY A 64 7.89 8.54 -1.40
CA GLY A 64 7.14 7.29 -1.37
C GLY A 64 5.80 7.50 -0.67
N VAL A 65 4.72 6.97 -1.24
CA VAL A 65 3.36 7.10 -0.69
C VAL A 65 2.69 5.73 -0.60
N LYS A 66 2.02 5.47 0.51
CA LYS A 66 1.08 4.37 0.67
C LYS A 66 -0.20 4.88 1.32
N LEU A 67 -1.31 4.87 0.57
CA LEU A 67 -2.64 5.01 1.14
C LEU A 67 -3.16 3.62 1.52
N GLY A 68 -2.96 3.23 2.78
CA GLY A 68 -3.46 1.95 3.29
C GLY A 68 -4.84 2.09 3.94
N SER A 69 -5.56 0.97 4.11
CA SER A 69 -6.91 0.98 4.69
C SER A 69 -6.95 1.47 6.13
N THR A 70 -5.92 1.18 6.90
CA THR A 70 -5.82 1.62 8.30
C THR A 70 -4.96 2.86 8.44
N ARG A 71 -3.79 2.88 7.78
CA ARG A 71 -2.81 3.98 7.90
C ARG A 71 -2.30 4.41 6.53
N THR A 72 -2.20 5.73 6.36
CA THR A 72 -1.46 6.38 5.28
C THR A 72 -0.06 6.66 5.77
N VAL A 73 0.92 6.36 4.92
CA VAL A 73 2.35 6.60 5.18
C VAL A 73 2.96 7.35 4.01
N VAL A 74 3.72 8.38 4.31
CA VAL A 74 4.54 9.12 3.33
C VAL A 74 5.98 9.11 3.81
N SER A 75 6.92 8.79 2.92
CA SER A 75 8.36 8.82 3.18
C SER A 75 9.02 9.80 2.22
N LEU A 76 9.84 10.68 2.76
CA LEU A 76 10.62 11.66 2.00
C LEU A 76 11.99 11.88 2.68
N PRO A 77 12.98 12.47 1.99
CA PRO A 77 14.26 12.79 2.61
C PRO A 77 14.09 13.80 3.75
N ASP A 78 14.71 13.54 4.90
CA ASP A 78 14.74 14.55 5.98
C ASP A 78 15.49 15.79 5.51
N SER A 79 14.88 16.95 5.64
CA SER A 79 15.46 18.26 5.31
C SER A 79 16.76 18.57 6.06
N ARG A 80 17.03 17.86 7.15
CA ARG A 80 18.26 17.97 7.97
C ARG A 80 19.35 17.00 7.53
N GLY A 81 19.09 16.15 6.51
CA GLY A 81 20.06 15.22 5.94
C GLY A 81 20.41 14.02 6.85
N ALA A 82 19.56 13.67 7.80
CA ALA A 82 19.80 12.60 8.78
C ALA A 82 19.04 11.31 8.51
N GLY A 83 18.55 11.08 7.28
CA GLY A 83 17.78 9.89 6.90
C GLY A 83 16.45 10.24 6.23
N ASP A 84 15.42 9.45 6.50
CA ASP A 84 14.08 9.64 5.97
C ASP A 84 13.16 10.25 7.03
N GLU A 85 12.33 11.20 6.60
CA GLU A 85 11.17 11.66 7.34
C GLU A 85 9.98 10.76 7.00
N ILE A 86 9.31 10.25 8.03
CA ILE A 86 8.13 9.40 7.89
C ILE A 86 6.92 10.10 8.50
N ILE A 87 5.95 10.40 7.65
CA ILE A 87 4.63 10.88 8.07
C ILE A 87 3.72 9.66 8.10
N ARG A 88 3.13 9.36 9.26
CA ARG A 88 2.26 8.20 9.47
C ARG A 88 1.00 8.65 10.21
N THR A 89 -0.17 8.38 9.65
CA THR A 89 -1.45 8.76 10.23
C THR A 89 -2.55 7.75 9.89
N LEU A 90 -3.63 7.70 10.65
CA LEU A 90 -4.81 6.90 10.31
C LEU A 90 -5.45 7.42 9.02
N THR A 91 -5.88 6.50 8.15
CA THR A 91 -6.56 6.83 6.89
C THR A 91 -8.04 7.13 7.14
N CYS A 92 -8.30 8.19 7.88
CA CYS A 92 -9.65 8.62 8.22
C CYS A 92 -9.74 10.13 8.31
N LEU A 93 -10.93 10.65 8.19
CA LEU A 93 -11.24 12.07 8.40
C LEU A 93 -12.56 12.24 9.14
N ALA A 94 -12.73 13.40 9.75
CA ALA A 94 -14.01 13.91 10.26
C ALA A 94 -14.22 15.33 9.79
N THR A 95 -15.44 15.70 9.47
CA THR A 95 -15.81 17.08 9.12
C THR A 95 -16.70 17.67 10.21
N TYR A 96 -16.45 18.94 10.53
CA TYR A 96 -17.27 19.68 11.48
C TYR A 96 -17.44 21.11 11.02
N GLU A 97 -18.50 21.77 11.50
CA GLU A 97 -18.74 23.19 11.26
C GLU A 97 -18.15 24.00 12.43
N ASP A 98 -17.25 24.92 12.11
CA ASP A 98 -16.68 25.83 13.09
C ASP A 98 -17.81 26.72 13.69
N ALA A 99 -18.00 26.64 14.98
CA ALA A 99 -19.10 27.32 15.66
C ALA A 99 -19.02 28.84 15.61
N LEU A 100 -17.86 29.42 15.29
CA LEU A 100 -17.65 30.85 15.24
C LEU A 100 -17.78 31.41 13.82
N THR A 101 -17.25 30.70 12.84
CA THR A 101 -17.20 31.12 11.44
C THR A 101 -18.32 30.53 10.59
N GLY A 102 -18.87 29.37 10.98
CA GLY A 102 -19.80 28.57 10.19
C GLY A 102 -19.15 27.89 9.01
N GLU A 103 -17.82 27.85 8.96
CA GLU A 103 -17.06 27.19 7.91
C GLU A 103 -16.91 25.70 8.22
N GLU A 104 -16.97 24.88 7.18
CA GLU A 104 -16.64 23.46 7.30
C GLU A 104 -15.13 23.29 7.49
N ARG A 105 -14.75 22.56 8.52
CA ARG A 105 -13.39 22.20 8.85
C ARG A 105 -13.20 20.69 8.72
N VAL A 106 -11.96 20.29 8.42
CA VAL A 106 -11.54 18.90 8.32
C VAL A 106 -10.52 18.61 9.41
N LEU A 107 -10.72 17.51 10.08
CA LEU A 107 -9.68 16.84 10.87
C LEU A 107 -9.39 15.51 10.21
N TYR A 108 -8.15 15.04 10.31
CA TYR A 108 -7.76 13.74 9.78
C TYR A 108 -6.92 12.95 10.79
N GLY A 109 -6.74 11.67 10.52
CA GLY A 109 -5.88 10.82 11.31
C GLY A 109 -6.34 10.62 12.75
N GLU A 110 -5.39 10.54 13.64
CA GLU A 110 -5.59 10.31 15.07
C GLU A 110 -6.42 11.41 15.73
N GLU A 111 -6.26 12.67 15.26
CA GLU A 111 -7.04 13.78 15.77
C GLU A 111 -8.53 13.63 15.43
N ALA A 112 -8.85 13.25 14.19
CA ALA A 112 -10.23 12.98 13.80
C ALA A 112 -10.84 11.83 14.60
N ALA A 113 -10.08 10.75 14.81
CA ALA A 113 -10.54 9.59 15.55
C ALA A 113 -10.78 9.87 17.05
N SER A 114 -9.94 10.73 17.65
CA SER A 114 -10.03 11.06 19.08
C SER A 114 -11.06 12.14 19.39
N GLU A 115 -11.15 13.20 18.56
CA GLU A 115 -12.04 14.33 18.84
C GLU A 115 -13.46 14.13 18.33
N TYR A 116 -13.64 13.39 17.23
CA TYR A 116 -14.95 13.13 16.62
C TYR A 116 -15.20 11.64 16.37
N PRO A 117 -15.12 10.77 17.37
CA PRO A 117 -15.27 9.32 17.19
C PRO A 117 -16.65 8.93 16.63
N ASP A 118 -17.67 9.77 16.82
CA ASP A 118 -19.02 9.57 16.30
C ASP A 118 -19.19 10.03 14.84
N ARG A 119 -18.21 10.74 14.26
CA ARG A 119 -18.24 11.29 12.89
C ARG A 119 -17.07 10.87 12.03
N VAL A 120 -16.08 10.19 12.61
CA VAL A 120 -14.91 9.73 11.88
C VAL A 120 -15.30 8.74 10.79
N GLN A 121 -14.74 8.91 9.62
CA GLN A 121 -14.93 8.04 8.47
C GLN A 121 -13.58 7.47 8.03
N PHE A 122 -13.44 6.16 8.13
CA PHE A 122 -12.33 5.44 7.48
C PHE A 122 -12.59 5.38 5.98
N LEU A 123 -11.60 5.76 5.19
CA LEU A 123 -11.76 6.08 3.77
C LEU A 123 -11.73 4.84 2.88
N LEU A 124 -10.83 3.89 3.20
CA LEU A 124 -10.57 2.71 2.38
C LEU A 124 -11.03 1.44 3.12
N ARG A 125 -12.07 0.81 2.63
CA ARG A 125 -12.59 -0.43 3.26
C ARG A 125 -11.89 -1.69 2.78
N SER A 126 -11.48 -1.69 1.51
CA SER A 126 -10.82 -2.82 0.83
C SER A 126 -9.47 -2.42 0.22
N GLY A 127 -8.80 -1.41 0.78
CA GLY A 127 -7.52 -0.92 0.28
C GLY A 127 -7.60 0.11 -0.86
N LEU A 128 -8.80 0.33 -1.42
CA LEU A 128 -9.03 1.25 -2.54
C LEU A 128 -10.28 2.12 -2.29
N PRO A 129 -10.35 3.33 -2.89
CA PRO A 129 -11.57 4.12 -2.96
C PRO A 129 -12.57 3.44 -3.91
N GLU A 130 -13.63 2.84 -3.37
CA GLU A 130 -14.54 1.96 -4.13
C GLU A 130 -15.45 2.72 -5.11
N ASP A 131 -15.73 3.99 -4.83
CA ASP A 131 -16.62 4.85 -5.59
C ASP A 131 -16.14 6.32 -5.62
N GLU A 132 -16.83 7.16 -6.41
CA GLU A 132 -16.51 8.59 -6.57
C GLU A 132 -16.64 9.37 -5.25
N ASP A 133 -17.60 9.02 -4.39
CA ASP A 133 -17.77 9.69 -3.08
C ASP A 133 -16.57 9.39 -2.16
N ARG A 134 -16.11 8.15 -2.17
CA ARG A 134 -14.90 7.74 -1.43
C ARG A 134 -13.64 8.37 -2.00
N ALA A 135 -13.52 8.45 -3.32
CA ALA A 135 -12.42 9.14 -3.99
C ALA A 135 -12.35 10.61 -3.57
N ALA A 136 -13.48 11.33 -3.58
CA ALA A 136 -13.54 12.73 -3.15
C ALA A 136 -13.14 12.93 -1.67
N LEU A 137 -13.51 11.99 -0.78
CA LEU A 137 -13.06 12.03 0.61
C LEU A 137 -11.55 11.74 0.73
N CYS A 138 -11.01 10.82 -0.08
CA CYS A 138 -9.58 10.56 -0.15
C CYS A 138 -8.79 11.75 -0.68
N GLU A 139 -9.29 12.45 -1.70
CA GLU A 139 -8.70 13.70 -2.20
C GLU A 139 -8.63 14.76 -1.10
N LYS A 140 -9.75 14.97 -0.39
CA LYS A 140 -9.83 15.93 0.72
C LYS A 140 -8.84 15.58 1.83
N PHE A 141 -8.77 14.32 2.22
CA PHE A 141 -7.82 13.83 3.21
C PHE A 141 -6.37 14.05 2.75
N PHE A 142 -6.03 13.61 1.53
CA PHE A 142 -4.67 13.65 1.03
C PHE A 142 -4.19 15.08 0.78
N SER A 143 -5.04 15.98 0.27
CA SER A 143 -4.73 17.41 0.12
C SER A 143 -4.46 18.06 1.48
N THR A 144 -5.29 17.79 2.51
CA THR A 144 -5.06 18.32 3.86
C THR A 144 -3.74 17.79 4.43
N LEU A 145 -3.43 16.51 4.25
CA LEU A 145 -2.16 15.92 4.70
C LEU A 145 -0.95 16.59 4.01
N ILE A 146 -1.04 16.86 2.70
CA ILE A 146 0.00 17.54 1.93
C ILE A 146 0.21 18.97 2.45
N GLU A 147 -0.86 19.73 2.65
CA GLU A 147 -0.82 21.11 3.11
C GLU A 147 -0.25 21.23 4.54
N GLU A 148 -0.71 20.38 5.47
CA GLU A 148 -0.28 20.46 6.87
C GLU A 148 1.16 19.99 7.11
N ASN A 149 1.69 19.18 6.19
CA ASN A 149 3.07 18.69 6.28
C ASN A 149 4.02 19.39 5.28
N ASP A 150 3.60 20.45 4.62
CA ASP A 150 4.40 21.22 3.67
C ASP A 150 5.11 20.35 2.61
N LEU A 151 4.41 19.34 2.07
CA LEU A 151 5.02 18.43 1.10
C LEU A 151 5.39 19.17 -0.19
N PRO A 152 6.59 18.92 -0.77
CA PRO A 152 7.09 19.70 -1.89
C PRO A 152 6.34 19.38 -3.20
N ALA A 153 5.80 20.43 -3.85
CA ALA A 153 5.09 20.32 -5.13
C ALA A 153 5.99 19.75 -6.26
N TYR A 154 7.25 20.21 -6.33
CA TYR A 154 8.22 19.67 -7.28
C TYR A 154 8.91 18.43 -6.72
N SER A 155 8.23 17.31 -6.87
CA SER A 155 8.65 16.01 -6.36
C SER A 155 8.48 14.90 -7.41
N ALA A 156 9.17 13.79 -7.19
CA ALA A 156 8.99 12.54 -7.88
C ALA A 156 8.25 11.58 -6.92
N VAL A 157 7.00 11.31 -7.21
CA VAL A 157 6.14 10.49 -6.35
C VAL A 157 6.03 9.08 -6.89
N VAL A 158 6.38 8.11 -6.07
CA VAL A 158 6.06 6.71 -6.29
C VAL A 158 5.07 6.27 -5.21
N TYR A 159 3.95 5.71 -5.63
CA TYR A 159 2.96 5.19 -4.69
C TYR A 159 2.76 3.69 -4.83
N ALA A 160 2.61 3.05 -3.67
CA ALA A 160 2.35 1.62 -3.58
C ALA A 160 0.87 1.34 -3.81
N ILE A 161 0.55 0.41 -4.72
CA ILE A 161 -0.81 -0.03 -5.01
C ILE A 161 -1.04 -1.47 -4.55
N PRO A 162 -2.20 -1.77 -3.96
CA PRO A 162 -2.53 -3.15 -3.59
C PRO A 162 -2.79 -4.02 -4.83
N THR A 163 -2.54 -5.30 -4.69
CA THR A 163 -2.86 -6.32 -5.69
C THR A 163 -4.31 -6.75 -5.54
N ILE A 164 -5.23 -6.00 -6.16
CA ILE A 164 -6.68 -6.25 -6.07
C ILE A 164 -7.28 -6.17 -7.48
N ASP A 165 -8.15 -7.11 -7.82
CA ASP A 165 -8.91 -7.07 -9.09
C ASP A 165 -10.10 -6.10 -8.98
N ASN A 166 -9.78 -4.82 -8.87
CA ASN A 166 -10.73 -3.71 -8.86
C ASN A 166 -10.21 -2.53 -9.70
N PRO A 167 -10.33 -2.58 -11.03
CA PRO A 167 -9.81 -1.53 -11.91
C PRO A 167 -10.37 -0.14 -11.61
N ALA A 168 -11.64 -0.05 -11.22
CA ALA A 168 -12.28 1.23 -10.88
C ALA A 168 -11.68 1.84 -9.60
N GLY A 169 -11.47 1.04 -8.56
CA GLY A 169 -10.83 1.49 -7.33
C GLY A 169 -9.37 1.90 -7.54
N ILE A 170 -8.64 1.17 -8.40
CA ILE A 170 -7.26 1.54 -8.77
C ILE A 170 -7.24 2.87 -9.52
N GLU A 171 -8.15 3.09 -10.48
CA GLU A 171 -8.24 4.36 -11.20
C GLU A 171 -8.62 5.52 -10.28
N ASN A 172 -9.53 5.29 -9.32
CA ASN A 172 -9.87 6.28 -8.29
C ASN A 172 -8.65 6.65 -7.43
N LEU A 173 -7.90 5.65 -6.95
CA LEU A 173 -6.68 5.90 -6.17
C LEU A 173 -5.64 6.68 -6.97
N LYS A 174 -5.45 6.30 -8.23
CA LYS A 174 -4.56 6.99 -9.17
C LYS A 174 -4.98 8.45 -9.32
N SER A 175 -6.26 8.73 -9.56
CA SER A 175 -6.80 10.08 -9.70
C SER A 175 -6.56 10.93 -8.45
N VAL A 176 -6.71 10.36 -7.25
CA VAL A 176 -6.44 11.05 -5.97
C VAL A 176 -4.98 11.51 -5.89
N ILE A 177 -4.04 10.64 -6.25
CA ILE A 177 -2.61 10.95 -6.12
C ILE A 177 -2.12 11.84 -7.26
N GLU A 178 -2.46 11.53 -8.52
CA GLU A 178 -2.08 12.33 -9.68
C GLU A 178 -2.76 13.70 -9.73
N GLY A 179 -3.94 13.85 -9.10
CA GLY A 179 -4.64 15.12 -8.97
C GLY A 179 -4.16 15.99 -7.81
N SER A 180 -3.23 15.51 -6.99
CA SER A 180 -2.71 16.24 -5.84
C SER A 180 -1.63 17.27 -6.23
N ASP A 181 -1.30 18.17 -5.28
CA ASP A 181 -0.32 19.25 -5.49
C ASP A 181 1.15 18.79 -5.42
N ILE A 182 1.42 17.49 -5.31
CA ILE A 182 2.77 16.90 -5.35
C ILE A 182 2.99 16.12 -6.65
N GLY A 183 4.22 15.68 -6.92
CA GLY A 183 4.54 14.88 -8.11
C GLY A 183 4.76 15.73 -9.37
N GLY A 184 5.11 17.01 -9.24
CA GLY A 184 5.34 17.90 -10.36
C GLY A 184 6.45 17.45 -11.33
N ARG A 185 7.32 16.51 -10.94
CA ARG A 185 8.33 15.89 -11.79
C ARG A 185 7.82 14.60 -12.44
N LEU A 186 7.31 13.67 -11.61
CA LEU A 186 6.69 12.41 -12.07
C LEU A 186 5.78 11.83 -10.98
N VAL A 187 4.82 11.01 -11.41
CA VAL A 187 3.99 10.17 -10.54
C VAL A 187 3.90 8.77 -11.17
N GLU A 188 4.37 7.77 -10.44
CA GLU A 188 4.38 6.36 -10.88
C GLU A 188 3.85 5.44 -9.78
N SER A 189 3.35 4.28 -10.17
CA SER A 189 2.81 3.30 -9.21
C SER A 189 3.46 1.94 -9.37
N TYR A 190 3.67 1.26 -8.22
CA TYR A 190 4.21 -0.09 -8.18
C TYR A 190 3.43 -0.96 -7.19
N PRO A 191 3.41 -2.30 -7.37
CA PRO A 191 2.76 -3.21 -6.43
C PRO A 191 3.30 -3.05 -5.01
N GLU A 192 2.38 -3.02 -4.02
CA GLU A 192 2.74 -2.85 -2.61
C GLU A 192 3.74 -3.90 -2.12
N SER A 193 3.53 -5.16 -2.51
CA SER A 193 4.43 -6.26 -2.13
C SER A 193 5.82 -6.15 -2.79
N LEU A 194 5.95 -5.58 -4.01
CA LEU A 194 7.24 -5.27 -4.61
C LEU A 194 7.95 -4.16 -3.84
N CYS A 195 7.25 -3.07 -3.58
CA CYS A 195 7.81 -1.96 -2.80
C CYS A 195 8.27 -2.43 -1.41
N GLY A 196 7.45 -3.28 -0.74
CA GLY A 196 7.77 -3.84 0.58
C GLY A 196 8.98 -4.78 0.57
N ALA A 197 9.27 -5.43 -0.54
CA ALA A 197 10.41 -6.33 -0.66
C ALA A 197 11.76 -5.58 -0.74
N ILE A 198 11.80 -4.36 -1.27
CA ILE A 198 13.04 -3.61 -1.46
C ILE A 198 13.82 -3.42 -0.14
N PRO A 199 13.22 -2.91 0.94
CA PRO A 199 13.94 -2.76 2.21
C PRO A 199 14.35 -4.09 2.85
N ALA A 200 13.61 -5.17 2.60
CA ALA A 200 13.95 -6.50 3.12
C ALA A 200 15.25 -7.06 2.50
N PHE A 201 15.56 -6.68 1.27
CA PHE A 201 16.84 -7.00 0.61
C PHE A 201 17.97 -6.00 0.97
N GLY A 202 17.75 -5.11 1.92
CA GLY A 202 18.68 -4.05 2.28
C GLY A 202 18.64 -2.91 1.26
N ASP A 203 19.82 -2.35 0.94
CA ASP A 203 19.92 -1.25 -0.05
C ASP A 203 20.20 -1.73 -1.49
N ASP A 204 20.10 -3.05 -1.70
CA ASP A 204 20.41 -3.68 -2.98
C ASP A 204 19.18 -3.76 -3.88
N LEU A 205 18.98 -2.75 -4.71
CA LEU A 205 17.93 -2.75 -5.74
C LEU A 205 18.19 -3.81 -6.84
N GLU A 206 19.43 -4.35 -6.96
CA GLU A 206 19.72 -5.41 -7.93
C GLU A 206 19.02 -6.73 -7.54
N ALA A 207 18.70 -6.92 -6.26
CA ALA A 207 17.92 -8.06 -5.80
C ALA A 207 16.52 -8.14 -6.44
N ILE A 208 15.96 -7.01 -6.89
CA ILE A 208 14.67 -6.98 -7.60
C ILE A 208 14.77 -7.63 -8.99
N ASP A 209 15.97 -7.66 -9.59
CA ASP A 209 16.20 -8.30 -10.88
C ASP A 209 16.18 -9.83 -10.79
N GLU A 210 16.26 -10.37 -9.59
CA GLU A 210 16.16 -11.80 -9.35
C GLU A 210 14.69 -12.28 -9.25
N ILE A 211 14.53 -13.62 -9.16
CA ILE A 211 13.22 -14.22 -8.91
C ILE A 211 13.05 -14.35 -7.40
N PHE A 212 11.94 -13.85 -6.85
CA PHE A 212 11.56 -14.00 -5.45
C PHE A 212 10.05 -14.05 -5.26
N LEU A 213 9.61 -14.44 -4.08
CA LEU A 213 8.21 -14.38 -3.64
C LEU A 213 8.06 -13.25 -2.61
N ALA A 214 6.93 -12.57 -2.66
CA ALA A 214 6.56 -11.60 -1.63
C ALA A 214 5.13 -11.88 -1.15
N VAL A 215 4.94 -11.83 0.16
CA VAL A 215 3.65 -11.96 0.84
C VAL A 215 3.42 -10.69 1.65
N ASN A 216 2.31 -9.98 1.38
CA ASN A 216 1.92 -8.79 2.11
C ASN A 216 0.72 -9.10 3.02
N MET A 217 0.94 -9.02 4.32
CA MET A 217 -0.04 -9.27 5.37
C MET A 217 -0.72 -7.97 5.79
N GLY A 218 -1.76 -7.58 5.02
CA GLY A 218 -2.47 -6.31 5.21
C GLY A 218 -3.63 -6.35 6.20
N SER A 219 -4.20 -5.17 6.47
CA SER A 219 -5.39 -5.04 7.32
C SER A 219 -6.68 -5.51 6.64
N THR A 220 -6.76 -5.42 5.32
CA THR A 220 -7.96 -5.74 4.53
C THR A 220 -7.77 -6.87 3.53
N ASN A 221 -6.55 -7.31 3.31
CA ASN A 221 -6.21 -8.39 2.38
C ASN A 221 -4.87 -9.05 2.75
N LEU A 222 -4.73 -10.30 2.34
CA LEU A 222 -3.47 -11.01 2.21
C LEU A 222 -3.13 -11.05 0.71
N GLU A 223 -1.94 -10.62 0.34
CA GLU A 223 -1.47 -10.64 -1.04
C GLU A 223 -0.23 -11.52 -1.15
N ALA A 224 -0.11 -12.25 -2.25
CA ALA A 224 1.10 -12.98 -2.59
C ALA A 224 1.42 -12.83 -4.08
N SER A 225 2.69 -12.70 -4.43
CA SER A 225 3.13 -12.58 -5.81
C SER A 225 4.53 -13.14 -5.98
N ALA A 226 4.80 -13.68 -7.16
CA ALA A 226 6.15 -13.94 -7.62
C ALA A 226 6.64 -12.76 -8.46
N TYR A 227 7.91 -12.43 -8.34
CA TYR A 227 8.56 -11.38 -9.12
C TYR A 227 9.71 -11.96 -9.93
N ARG A 228 9.92 -11.37 -11.10
CA ARG A 228 11.04 -11.65 -11.99
C ARG A 228 11.45 -10.36 -12.68
N ARG A 229 12.59 -9.80 -12.33
CA ARG A 229 13.08 -8.52 -12.85
C ARG A 229 12.05 -7.38 -12.67
N GLY A 230 11.47 -7.32 -11.47
CA GLY A 230 10.41 -6.35 -11.15
C GLY A 230 9.04 -6.64 -11.77
N GLU A 231 8.93 -7.59 -12.72
CA GLU A 231 7.65 -8.01 -13.31
C GLU A 231 6.86 -8.87 -12.31
N GLN A 232 5.66 -8.46 -11.98
CA GLN A 232 4.74 -9.23 -11.12
C GLN A 232 4.15 -10.41 -11.90
N LEU A 233 4.26 -11.60 -11.35
CA LEU A 233 3.75 -12.84 -11.91
C LEU A 233 2.78 -13.50 -10.92
N ALA A 234 1.70 -14.10 -11.45
CA ALA A 234 0.69 -14.79 -10.66
C ALA A 234 0.24 -13.99 -9.43
N PRO A 235 -0.29 -12.77 -9.61
CA PRO A 235 -0.79 -11.98 -8.50
C PRO A 235 -1.96 -12.71 -7.83
N PHE A 236 -1.87 -12.90 -6.51
CA PHE A 236 -2.88 -13.52 -5.67
C PHE A 236 -3.31 -12.55 -4.59
N THR A 237 -4.60 -12.52 -4.29
CA THR A 237 -5.14 -11.74 -3.17
C THR A 237 -6.37 -12.41 -2.58
N THR A 238 -6.50 -12.35 -1.27
CA THR A 238 -7.71 -12.79 -0.57
C THR A 238 -8.12 -11.78 0.50
N GLY A 239 -9.41 -11.52 0.61
CA GLY A 239 -10.01 -10.73 1.68
C GLY A 239 -10.55 -11.58 2.84
N ALA A 240 -10.31 -12.90 2.83
CA ALA A 240 -10.73 -13.78 3.91
C ALA A 240 -9.76 -13.75 5.09
N VAL A 241 -8.46 -13.61 4.82
CA VAL A 241 -7.38 -13.62 5.81
C VAL A 241 -6.84 -12.21 5.96
N THR A 242 -7.27 -11.49 7.01
CA THR A 242 -6.99 -10.06 7.14
C THR A 242 -6.71 -9.63 8.57
N GLY A 243 -5.92 -8.57 8.75
CA GLY A 243 -5.66 -8.01 10.07
C GLY A 243 -6.93 -7.45 10.76
N ASN A 244 -7.92 -6.98 9.99
CA ASN A 244 -9.21 -6.54 10.54
C ASN A 244 -10.07 -7.73 11.03
N GLU A 245 -9.95 -8.91 10.40
CA GLU A 245 -10.60 -10.12 10.90
C GLU A 245 -10.01 -10.50 12.26
N VAL A 246 -8.68 -10.42 12.40
CA VAL A 246 -8.01 -10.65 13.70
C VAL A 246 -8.55 -9.71 14.77
N ASP A 247 -8.69 -8.39 14.46
CA ASP A 247 -9.25 -7.42 15.41
C ASP A 247 -10.65 -7.84 15.88
N ARG A 248 -11.51 -8.29 14.95
CA ARG A 248 -12.86 -8.78 15.26
C ARG A 248 -12.84 -10.09 16.06
N MET A 249 -11.94 -11.01 15.73
CA MET A 249 -11.76 -12.26 16.47
C MET A 249 -11.31 -11.98 17.91
N ILE A 250 -10.34 -11.06 18.10
CA ILE A 250 -9.91 -10.63 19.44
C ILE A 250 -11.08 -10.09 20.24
N ALA A 251 -11.89 -9.19 19.65
CA ALA A 251 -13.05 -8.63 20.36
C ALA A 251 -14.03 -9.73 20.82
N ASN A 252 -14.33 -10.70 19.94
CA ASN A 252 -15.18 -11.83 20.26
C ASN A 252 -14.56 -12.74 21.33
N ASN A 253 -13.27 -13.05 21.19
CA ASN A 253 -12.54 -13.90 22.14
C ASN A 253 -12.50 -13.27 23.54
N VAL A 254 -12.31 -11.93 23.64
CA VAL A 254 -12.36 -11.19 24.91
C VAL A 254 -13.75 -11.29 25.55
N GLU A 255 -14.83 -11.18 24.77
CA GLU A 255 -16.18 -11.35 25.27
C GLU A 255 -16.38 -12.78 25.80
N GLU A 256 -15.93 -13.80 25.08
CA GLU A 256 -16.00 -15.20 25.51
C GLU A 256 -15.14 -15.46 26.75
N GLU A 257 -13.89 -15.03 26.78
CA GLU A 257 -12.95 -15.22 27.89
C GLU A 257 -13.46 -14.56 29.17
N THR A 258 -14.08 -13.39 29.03
CA THR A 258 -14.70 -12.68 30.15
C THR A 258 -16.14 -13.16 30.50
N GLN A 259 -16.67 -14.17 29.80
CA GLN A 259 -18.01 -14.70 29.94
C GLN A 259 -19.11 -13.62 29.76
N GLY A 260 -18.94 -12.78 28.74
CA GLY A 260 -19.85 -11.69 28.36
C GLY A 260 -19.84 -10.49 29.31
N ARG A 261 -18.84 -10.38 30.18
CA ARG A 261 -18.70 -9.22 31.10
C ARG A 261 -18.03 -8.02 30.52
N VAL A 262 -17.20 -8.25 29.50
CA VAL A 262 -16.43 -7.23 28.78
C VAL A 262 -16.77 -7.32 27.30
N ASN A 263 -17.08 -6.19 26.69
CA ASN A 263 -17.24 -6.05 25.27
C ASN A 263 -16.35 -4.86 24.84
N ILE A 264 -15.39 -5.09 23.95
CA ILE A 264 -14.50 -4.10 23.39
C ILE A 264 -14.83 -3.89 21.91
N ASP A 265 -14.51 -2.71 21.40
CA ASP A 265 -14.63 -2.45 19.97
C ASP A 265 -13.40 -2.93 19.19
N GLU A 266 -13.50 -2.94 17.87
CA GLU A 266 -12.42 -3.39 16.99
C GLU A 266 -11.17 -2.49 17.08
N GLN A 267 -11.30 -1.22 17.46
CA GLN A 267 -10.17 -0.33 17.66
C GLN A 267 -9.38 -0.72 18.90
N THR A 268 -10.06 -0.97 20.02
CA THR A 268 -9.44 -1.46 21.26
C THR A 268 -8.79 -2.83 21.01
N ALA A 269 -9.46 -3.72 20.27
CA ALA A 269 -8.92 -5.03 19.90
C ALA A 269 -7.63 -4.89 19.07
N ARG A 270 -7.59 -3.94 18.14
CA ARG A 270 -6.39 -3.59 17.36
C ARG A 270 -5.26 -3.09 18.25
N GLU A 271 -5.56 -2.19 19.19
CA GLU A 271 -4.58 -1.70 20.16
C GLU A 271 -3.99 -2.84 21.00
N TYR A 272 -4.81 -3.80 21.42
CA TYR A 272 -4.33 -5.01 22.12
C TYR A 272 -3.41 -5.85 21.23
N LYS A 273 -3.80 -6.10 19.98
CA LYS A 273 -2.96 -6.81 19.01
C LYS A 273 -1.62 -6.11 18.81
N GLU A 274 -1.65 -4.81 18.49
CA GLU A 274 -0.43 -4.04 18.18
C GLU A 274 0.50 -3.87 19.41
N THR A 275 -0.04 -3.98 20.63
CA THR A 275 0.73 -3.75 21.85
C THR A 275 1.19 -5.04 22.53
N HIS A 276 0.38 -6.10 22.45
CA HIS A 276 0.56 -7.30 23.28
C HIS A 276 0.75 -8.59 22.48
N ALA A 277 0.42 -8.64 21.18
CA ALA A 277 0.67 -9.85 20.41
C ALA A 277 2.18 -10.09 20.27
N ASP A 278 2.63 -11.29 20.61
CA ASP A 278 4.04 -11.67 20.59
C ASP A 278 4.12 -13.22 20.53
N PHE A 279 4.58 -13.76 19.40
CA PHE A 279 4.74 -15.21 19.24
C PHE A 279 5.92 -15.76 20.02
N ASP A 280 6.92 -14.92 20.34
CA ASP A 280 8.11 -15.35 21.09
C ASP A 280 7.86 -15.38 22.60
N ALA A 281 7.13 -14.37 23.10
CA ALA A 281 7.05 -14.14 24.56
C ALA A 281 5.74 -13.46 25.00
N PHE A 282 4.58 -13.92 24.51
CA PHE A 282 3.30 -13.39 24.97
C PHE A 282 3.13 -13.53 26.48
N GLU A 283 2.79 -12.43 27.14
CA GLU A 283 2.43 -12.39 28.57
C GLU A 283 0.97 -11.91 28.75
N PRO A 284 0.15 -12.63 29.57
CA PRO A 284 -1.17 -12.16 29.94
C PRO A 284 -1.14 -10.74 30.51
N PHE A 285 -2.09 -9.91 30.15
CA PHE A 285 -2.16 -8.53 30.60
C PHE A 285 -3.54 -8.18 31.15
N THR A 286 -3.60 -7.09 31.92
CA THR A 286 -4.83 -6.63 32.61
C THR A 286 -5.21 -5.25 32.08
N ASP A 287 -6.49 -5.05 31.80
CA ASP A 287 -7.05 -3.76 31.43
C ASP A 287 -8.30 -3.42 32.24
N VAL A 288 -8.75 -2.17 32.20
CA VAL A 288 -9.84 -1.62 32.99
C VAL A 288 -10.81 -0.85 32.09
N ILE A 289 -12.02 -1.36 31.98
CA ILE A 289 -13.09 -0.65 31.27
C ILE A 289 -14.02 0.11 32.26
N GLN A 290 -14.54 1.26 31.77
CA GLN A 290 -15.56 2.01 32.46
C GLN A 290 -16.94 1.40 32.19
N GLN A 291 -17.71 1.13 33.26
CA GLN A 291 -19.05 0.60 33.11
C GLN A 291 -20.12 1.71 32.99
N PRO A 292 -21.21 1.49 32.22
CA PRO A 292 -22.29 2.48 32.06
C PRO A 292 -22.94 2.96 33.35
N GLY A 293 -22.77 2.26 34.46
CA GLY A 293 -23.32 2.57 35.79
C GLY A 293 -22.38 3.41 36.68
N GLY A 294 -21.21 3.80 36.20
CA GLY A 294 -20.21 4.51 37.00
C GLY A 294 -19.44 3.55 37.90
N GLY A 295 -18.48 2.91 37.39
CA GLY A 295 -17.53 2.01 38.03
C GLY A 295 -16.53 1.50 37.03
N SER A 296 -15.40 1.01 37.51
CA SER A 296 -14.41 0.35 36.67
C SER A 296 -14.46 -1.16 36.88
N HIS A 297 -14.27 -1.90 35.80
CA HIS A 297 -14.11 -3.35 35.82
C HIS A 297 -12.73 -3.71 35.28
N GLU A 298 -11.94 -4.31 36.16
CA GLU A 298 -10.64 -4.86 35.85
C GLU A 298 -10.79 -6.30 35.36
N PHE A 299 -10.13 -6.64 34.27
CA PHE A 299 -10.14 -7.99 33.70
C PHE A 299 -8.76 -8.33 33.12
N THR A 300 -8.47 -9.62 33.01
CA THR A 300 -7.22 -10.14 32.49
C THR A 300 -7.49 -10.83 31.14
N ILE A 301 -6.66 -10.58 30.17
CA ILE A 301 -6.62 -11.26 28.89
C ILE A 301 -5.48 -12.26 28.93
N GLU A 302 -5.82 -13.53 28.88
CA GLU A 302 -4.85 -14.62 28.97
C GLU A 302 -4.49 -15.19 27.59
N ARG A 303 -5.45 -15.21 26.64
CA ARG A 303 -5.29 -15.90 25.36
C ARG A 303 -5.93 -15.21 24.17
N SER A 304 -6.97 -14.43 24.37
CA SER A 304 -7.83 -13.89 23.32
C SER A 304 -7.08 -13.26 22.16
N VAL A 305 -5.94 -12.60 22.42
CA VAL A 305 -5.12 -11.94 21.39
C VAL A 305 -4.34 -12.99 20.60
N MET A 306 -3.64 -13.90 21.28
CA MET A 306 -2.80 -14.87 20.59
C MET A 306 -3.61 -15.93 19.88
N ASP A 307 -4.72 -16.41 20.46
CA ASP A 307 -5.59 -17.37 19.77
C ASP A 307 -6.04 -16.83 18.39
N ALA A 308 -6.38 -15.54 18.30
CA ALA A 308 -6.74 -14.91 17.01
C ALA A 308 -5.55 -14.73 16.04
N CYS A 309 -4.36 -14.43 16.58
CA CYS A 309 -3.15 -14.31 15.76
C CYS A 309 -2.67 -15.67 15.25
N GLU A 310 -2.80 -16.73 16.05
CA GLU A 310 -2.49 -18.12 15.67
C GLU A 310 -3.39 -18.61 14.52
N ASP A 311 -4.72 -18.42 14.68
CA ASP A 311 -5.71 -18.80 13.66
C ASP A 311 -5.42 -18.06 12.35
N TYR A 312 -5.15 -16.75 12.42
CA TYR A 312 -4.75 -15.95 11.24
C TYR A 312 -3.51 -16.51 10.55
N LEU A 313 -2.48 -16.84 11.33
CA LEU A 313 -1.22 -17.32 10.76
C LEU A 313 -1.39 -18.68 10.08
N ASP A 314 -2.16 -19.59 10.67
CA ASP A 314 -2.49 -20.87 10.07
C ASP A 314 -3.22 -20.70 8.74
N GLU A 315 -4.24 -19.83 8.69
CA GLU A 315 -4.98 -19.51 7.47
C GLU A 315 -4.09 -18.84 6.41
N ALA A 316 -3.20 -17.91 6.81
CA ALA A 316 -2.28 -17.25 5.89
C ALA A 316 -1.29 -18.25 5.25
N VAL A 317 -0.75 -19.17 6.03
CA VAL A 317 0.11 -20.24 5.53
C VAL A 317 -0.67 -21.17 4.59
N GLU A 318 -1.92 -21.52 4.93
CA GLU A 318 -2.77 -22.37 4.09
C GLU A 318 -3.04 -21.73 2.74
N GLU A 319 -3.38 -20.44 2.70
CA GLU A 319 -3.61 -19.70 1.45
C GLU A 319 -2.35 -19.62 0.58
N VAL A 320 -1.21 -19.37 1.18
CA VAL A 320 0.06 -19.32 0.44
C VAL A 320 0.44 -20.71 -0.08
N ALA A 321 0.41 -21.75 0.78
CA ALA A 321 0.88 -23.09 0.44
C ALA A 321 -0.07 -23.86 -0.49
N ASN A 322 -1.39 -23.73 -0.28
CA ASN A 322 -2.39 -24.56 -0.93
C ASN A 322 -3.16 -23.85 -2.05
N THR A 323 -3.10 -22.50 -2.11
CA THR A 323 -3.77 -21.73 -3.17
C THR A 323 -2.75 -21.04 -4.07
N PHE A 324 -1.98 -20.08 -3.57
CA PHE A 324 -1.05 -19.28 -4.38
C PHE A 324 0.06 -20.10 -5.03
N LEU A 325 0.81 -20.91 -4.26
CA LEU A 325 1.94 -21.66 -4.80
C LEU A 325 1.56 -22.72 -5.83
N PRO A 326 0.45 -23.46 -5.70
CA PRO A 326 -0.06 -24.33 -6.76
C PRO A 326 -0.47 -23.59 -8.03
N GLU A 327 -1.09 -22.40 -7.94
CA GLU A 327 -1.41 -21.57 -9.10
C GLU A 327 -0.13 -21.11 -9.80
N LEU A 328 0.85 -20.60 -9.05
CA LEU A 328 2.15 -20.24 -9.59
C LEU A 328 2.84 -21.43 -10.27
N ALA A 329 2.76 -22.62 -9.68
CA ALA A 329 3.35 -23.84 -10.27
C ALA A 329 2.64 -24.24 -11.58
N ASN A 330 1.33 -24.07 -11.67
CA ASN A 330 0.56 -24.39 -12.88
C ASN A 330 0.88 -23.44 -14.04
N ASP A 331 0.98 -22.16 -13.75
CA ASP A 331 1.13 -21.14 -14.79
C ASP A 331 2.61 -20.84 -15.09
N HIS A 332 3.48 -20.93 -14.08
CA HIS A 332 4.88 -20.56 -14.14
C HIS A 332 5.81 -21.56 -13.42
N MET A 333 5.72 -22.85 -13.74
CA MET A 333 6.46 -23.94 -13.06
C MET A 333 7.95 -23.64 -12.84
N LYS A 334 8.63 -23.03 -13.82
CA LYS A 334 10.04 -22.74 -13.67
C LYS A 334 10.32 -21.59 -12.70
N VAL A 335 9.45 -20.59 -12.66
CA VAL A 335 9.52 -19.50 -11.68
C VAL A 335 9.27 -20.06 -10.27
N TYR A 336 8.23 -20.87 -10.11
CA TYR A 336 7.94 -21.58 -8.86
C TYR A 336 9.18 -22.34 -8.31
N GLN A 337 9.84 -23.15 -9.16
CA GLN A 337 11.03 -23.90 -8.73
C GLN A 337 12.18 -22.99 -8.30
N LEU A 338 12.43 -21.90 -9.03
CA LEU A 338 13.53 -20.99 -8.74
C LEU A 338 13.23 -20.09 -7.53
N ALA A 339 11.98 -19.67 -7.39
CA ALA A 339 11.56 -18.80 -6.31
C ALA A 339 11.61 -19.51 -4.94
N LEU A 340 11.30 -20.80 -4.90
CA LEU A 340 11.39 -21.58 -3.66
C LEU A 340 12.83 -21.84 -3.18
N ASP A 341 13.85 -21.61 -4.00
CA ASP A 341 15.26 -21.66 -3.61
C ASP A 341 15.79 -20.30 -3.14
N ARG A 342 14.90 -19.31 -2.99
CA ARG A 342 15.17 -17.94 -2.56
C ARG A 342 14.34 -17.60 -1.34
N PRO A 343 14.72 -16.57 -0.58
CA PRO A 343 13.90 -16.08 0.52
C PRO A 343 12.51 -15.63 0.07
N VAL A 344 11.50 -15.95 0.87
CA VAL A 344 10.16 -15.36 0.78
C VAL A 344 10.16 -14.06 1.57
N VAL A 345 9.78 -12.97 0.94
CA VAL A 345 9.69 -11.68 1.63
C VAL A 345 8.33 -11.53 2.28
N LEU A 346 8.31 -11.30 3.59
CA LEU A 346 7.11 -11.00 4.35
C LEU A 346 7.03 -9.49 4.62
N THR A 347 5.88 -8.88 4.39
CA THR A 347 5.67 -7.44 4.59
C THR A 347 4.23 -7.15 5.07
N GLY A 348 3.94 -5.91 5.42
CA GLY A 348 2.61 -5.50 5.89
C GLY A 348 2.50 -5.40 7.41
N GLY A 349 1.37 -4.87 7.88
CA GLY A 349 1.19 -4.54 9.30
C GLY A 349 1.19 -5.76 10.22
N MET A 350 0.68 -6.91 9.77
CA MET A 350 0.70 -8.13 10.59
C MET A 350 2.11 -8.70 10.75
N ALA A 351 2.99 -8.47 9.77
CA ALA A 351 4.39 -8.89 9.86
C ALA A 351 5.21 -8.14 10.94
N CYS A 352 4.61 -7.12 11.57
CA CYS A 352 5.23 -6.41 12.70
C CYS A 352 5.09 -7.14 14.04
N ILE A 353 4.25 -8.19 14.13
CA ILE A 353 4.09 -8.95 15.37
C ILE A 353 5.39 -9.71 15.65
N PRO A 354 6.01 -9.56 16.83
CA PRO A 354 7.23 -10.28 17.19
C PRO A 354 7.08 -11.79 17.03
N GLY A 355 8.09 -12.45 16.47
CA GLY A 355 8.11 -13.90 16.23
C GLY A 355 7.27 -14.41 15.04
N ILE A 356 6.40 -13.59 14.44
CA ILE A 356 5.51 -14.06 13.36
C ILE A 356 6.28 -14.52 12.11
N VAL A 357 7.44 -13.93 11.84
CA VAL A 357 8.27 -14.29 10.68
C VAL A 357 8.83 -15.69 10.83
N ASP A 358 9.37 -16.00 12.00
CA ASP A 358 9.94 -17.31 12.33
C ASP A 358 8.83 -18.39 12.34
N GLU A 359 7.68 -18.08 12.92
CA GLU A 359 6.51 -18.97 12.92
C GLU A 359 5.94 -19.20 11.51
N PHE A 360 5.88 -18.16 10.67
CA PHE A 360 5.47 -18.31 9.27
C PHE A 360 6.46 -19.19 8.49
N GLU A 361 7.77 -19.01 8.71
CA GLU A 361 8.83 -19.83 8.11
C GLU A 361 8.67 -21.31 8.49
N GLU A 362 8.50 -21.61 9.79
CA GLU A 362 8.33 -22.97 10.30
C GLU A 362 7.09 -23.64 9.73
N ARG A 363 5.93 -22.95 9.77
CA ARG A 363 4.66 -23.51 9.30
C ARG A 363 4.64 -23.67 7.78
N LEU A 364 5.15 -22.70 7.02
CA LEU A 364 5.26 -22.80 5.56
C LEU A 364 6.23 -23.93 5.16
N GLY A 365 7.38 -24.03 5.83
CA GLY A 365 8.33 -25.12 5.62
C GLY A 365 7.73 -26.49 5.89
N ALA A 366 6.97 -26.63 6.97
CA ALA A 366 6.23 -27.85 7.32
C ALA A 366 5.17 -28.20 6.26
N ALA A 367 4.40 -27.22 5.79
CA ALA A 367 3.38 -27.42 4.75
C ALA A 367 3.98 -27.86 3.41
N LEU A 368 5.13 -27.30 3.03
CA LEU A 368 5.83 -27.61 1.79
C LEU A 368 6.79 -28.81 1.91
N GLN A 369 7.01 -29.33 3.12
CA GLN A 369 7.95 -30.41 3.44
C GLN A 369 9.38 -30.12 2.94
N ARG A 370 9.83 -28.89 3.08
CA ARG A 370 11.16 -28.41 2.70
C ARG A 370 11.58 -27.23 3.57
N ASP A 371 12.87 -26.95 3.60
CA ASP A 371 13.37 -25.73 4.21
C ASP A 371 12.97 -24.54 3.34
N VAL A 372 12.45 -23.51 3.96
CA VAL A 372 12.09 -22.21 3.37
C VAL A 372 12.79 -21.13 4.21
N GLU A 373 13.33 -20.13 3.59
CA GLU A 373 13.86 -18.95 4.26
C GLU A 373 12.85 -17.82 4.12
N VAL A 374 12.51 -17.15 5.21
CA VAL A 374 11.61 -15.98 5.22
C VAL A 374 12.36 -14.76 5.75
N ILE A 375 12.28 -13.68 5.03
CA ILE A 375 12.91 -12.41 5.42
C ILE A 375 11.88 -11.29 5.48
N THR A 376 12.16 -10.28 6.27
CA THR A 376 11.35 -9.05 6.38
C THR A 376 12.26 -7.84 6.57
N ALA A 377 11.71 -6.65 6.36
CA ALA A 377 12.37 -5.40 6.70
C ALA A 377 12.26 -5.13 8.22
N ASP A 378 13.12 -4.28 8.76
CA ASP A 378 13.07 -3.87 10.18
C ASP A 378 11.71 -3.29 10.59
N GLN A 379 11.01 -2.65 9.67
CA GLN A 379 9.67 -2.06 9.86
C GLN A 379 8.76 -2.50 8.70
N PRO A 380 8.15 -3.67 8.78
CA PRO A 380 7.39 -4.25 7.65
C PRO A 380 6.19 -3.44 7.20
N ASP A 381 5.55 -2.69 8.09
CA ASP A 381 4.42 -1.82 7.79
C ASP A 381 4.82 -0.53 7.03
N LEU A 382 6.05 -0.06 7.22
CA LEU A 382 6.63 1.09 6.52
C LEU A 382 7.38 0.68 5.24
N ALA A 383 7.78 -0.58 5.14
CA ALA A 383 8.59 -1.09 4.04
C ALA A 383 8.04 -0.74 2.65
N PRO A 384 6.72 -0.84 2.35
CA PRO A 384 6.20 -0.45 1.05
C PRO A 384 6.43 1.03 0.70
N THR A 385 6.34 1.91 1.68
CA THR A 385 6.55 3.35 1.47
C THR A 385 8.02 3.69 1.31
N ILE A 386 8.88 3.07 2.10
CA ILE A 386 10.35 3.22 2.01
C ILE A 386 10.83 2.70 0.65
N GLY A 387 10.37 1.53 0.23
CA GLY A 387 10.71 0.98 -1.08
C GLY A 387 10.20 1.82 -2.24
N ALA A 388 8.98 2.35 -2.15
CA ALA A 388 8.44 3.28 -3.12
C ALA A 388 9.33 4.53 -3.26
N LYS A 389 9.77 5.12 -2.13
CA LYS A 389 10.71 6.25 -2.13
C LYS A 389 12.05 5.89 -2.80
N ARG A 390 12.62 4.70 -2.53
CA ARG A 390 13.85 4.25 -3.18
C ARG A 390 13.70 4.08 -4.70
N ILE A 391 12.53 3.64 -5.16
CA ILE A 391 12.22 3.64 -6.59
C ILE A 391 12.17 5.06 -7.13
N ALA A 392 11.53 6.01 -6.42
CA ALA A 392 11.48 7.41 -6.82
C ALA A 392 12.89 8.03 -6.91
N GLU A 393 13.78 7.76 -5.96
CA GLU A 393 15.18 8.17 -5.98
C GLU A 393 15.88 7.70 -7.26
N ARG A 394 15.75 6.41 -7.56
CA ARG A 394 16.37 5.85 -8.77
C ARG A 394 15.83 6.45 -10.06
N LEU A 395 14.52 6.69 -10.14
CA LEU A 395 13.89 7.30 -11.33
C LEU A 395 14.32 8.75 -11.54
N VAL A 396 14.69 9.46 -10.49
CA VAL A 396 15.23 10.82 -10.58
C VAL A 396 16.70 10.81 -11.02
N ASP A 397 17.48 9.84 -10.55
CA ASP A 397 18.92 9.75 -10.85
C ASP A 397 19.21 9.23 -12.25
N ASP A 398 18.34 8.44 -12.86
CA ASP A 398 18.50 7.83 -14.19
C ASP A 398 18.10 8.79 -15.35
N ASP A 399 17.50 9.96 -15.09
CA ASP A 399 17.09 10.99 -16.06
C ASP A 399 18.08 12.16 -16.12
#